data_782512b11201020e93f459efa41f3510
#
_entry.id   782512b11201020e93f459efa41f3510
#
_cell.length_a   1.000
_cell.length_b   1.000
_cell.length_c   1.000
_cell.angle_alpha   90.00
_cell.angle_beta   90.00
_cell.angle_gamma   90.00
#
_symmetry.space_group_name_H-M   'P 1'
#
loop_
_entity.id
_entity.type
_entity.pdbx_description
1 polymer ?
#
loop_
_entity_poly.entity_id
_entity_poly.type
_entity_poly.pdbx_seq_one_letter_code
_entity_poly.pdbx_strand_id
1 'polypeptide(L)'
;WNSSMNTDKVRDMLVDRDENGEYKIPFIIVCDAFQSETVAFADLVLPDTTYLERHDALSMLDRPISEYDGPCDSVRIPVLPPKGDCKTFQDVLIELGSRLGLPAFVNEKGEPKFRDYPDFVINYETSPGSGIGFLSGWRGKSGEKFLKGEPNPRQWEMYAKNNCVYHYELPKSYQYMRNWNKGYLEWARAHGMTRFAEPINVHIYSEVLQKFRLAAQGKRPGKQPPPHLAKRIETYFDPLPFYHEPLEVELIDRHEYPLNALTQRPMAMYHSWDSQNAWLRQIHTYNYLFMSPKLGAAQGFGDGDWVWVESPHGKVRCMARFSESVEPGTVWTWNAIGKSAGAWGLAPQANESQQGFLLNHVIAEELPPCEAGRHLSNSDPVTGQAAWFDVRVKVYKAEDSEPAASFPQFKPQKRLPGQEGRRSKWQAFFAGQFRRKAGIK
;
A
#
# COMPACT_ATOMS: atom_id res chain seq x y z
N TRP A 1 -1.80 -8.75 5.27
CA TRP A 1 -3.09 -8.37 5.88
C TRP A 1 -2.92 -7.33 6.98
N ASN A 2 -1.83 -7.38 7.69
CA ASN A 2 -1.57 -6.53 8.87
C ASN A 2 -1.43 -5.03 8.55
N SER A 3 -1.31 -4.66 7.29
CA SER A 3 -1.29 -3.27 6.82
C SER A 3 -2.67 -2.73 6.46
N SER A 4 -3.72 -3.55 6.52
CA SER A 4 -5.09 -3.11 6.24
C SER A 4 -5.69 -2.37 7.43
N MET A 5 -6.69 -1.55 7.19
CA MET A 5 -7.57 -1.07 8.24
C MET A 5 -8.38 -2.24 8.79
N ASN A 6 -8.86 -2.11 10.03
CA ASN A 6 -9.62 -3.13 10.72
C ASN A 6 -8.97 -4.52 10.63
N THR A 7 -7.71 -4.58 11.03
CA THR A 7 -6.82 -5.73 10.88
C THR A 7 -7.40 -7.03 11.43
N ASP A 8 -8.11 -6.98 12.56
CA ASP A 8 -8.74 -8.15 13.16
C ASP A 8 -9.88 -8.70 12.29
N LYS A 9 -10.72 -7.83 11.75
CA LYS A 9 -11.81 -8.21 10.84
C LYS A 9 -11.27 -8.85 9.56
N VAL A 10 -10.20 -8.30 9.00
CA VAL A 10 -9.55 -8.89 7.81
C VAL A 10 -9.00 -10.27 8.13
N ARG A 11 -8.34 -10.43 9.28
CA ARG A 11 -7.86 -11.76 9.73
C ARG A 11 -9.01 -12.75 9.86
N ASP A 12 -10.10 -12.34 10.50
CA ASP A 12 -11.26 -13.19 10.68
C ASP A 12 -11.90 -13.59 9.34
N MET A 13 -11.95 -12.68 8.38
CA MET A 13 -12.39 -13.00 7.01
C MET A 13 -11.52 -14.05 6.30
N LEU A 14 -10.20 -14.00 6.52
CA LEU A 14 -9.28 -15.00 5.92
C LEU A 14 -9.49 -16.41 6.47
N VAL A 15 -10.06 -16.55 7.67
CA VAL A 15 -10.29 -17.83 8.35
C VAL A 15 -11.77 -18.15 8.53
N ASP A 16 -12.67 -17.34 8.00
CA ASP A 16 -14.11 -17.51 8.11
C ASP A 16 -14.58 -18.79 7.40
N ARG A 17 -15.61 -19.41 7.98
CA ARG A 17 -16.14 -20.68 7.52
C ARG A 17 -17.63 -20.58 7.26
N ASP A 18 -18.09 -21.39 6.32
CA ASP A 18 -19.50 -21.57 6.07
C ASP A 18 -20.17 -22.53 7.09
N GLU A 19 -21.46 -22.77 6.94
CA GLU A 19 -22.26 -23.64 7.78
C GLU A 19 -21.81 -25.12 7.75
N ASN A 20 -21.06 -25.52 6.71
CA ASN A 20 -20.50 -26.86 6.57
C ASN A 20 -19.08 -26.97 7.16
N GLY A 21 -18.54 -25.88 7.72
CA GLY A 21 -17.21 -25.81 8.28
C GLY A 21 -16.09 -25.66 7.24
N GLU A 22 -16.41 -25.43 5.97
CA GLU A 22 -15.44 -25.13 4.91
C GLU A 22 -15.04 -23.65 4.94
N TYR A 23 -13.77 -23.35 4.62
CA TYR A 23 -13.35 -21.95 4.52
C TYR A 23 -14.08 -21.23 3.39
N LYS A 24 -14.65 -20.04 3.69
CA LYS A 24 -15.31 -19.19 2.68
C LYS A 24 -14.34 -18.73 1.60
N ILE A 25 -13.06 -18.53 1.95
CA ILE A 25 -11.98 -18.35 0.97
C ILE A 25 -11.29 -19.70 0.80
N PRO A 26 -11.62 -20.47 -0.23
CA PRO A 26 -11.23 -21.88 -0.33
C PRO A 26 -9.76 -22.10 -0.64
N PHE A 27 -9.07 -21.07 -1.16
CA PHE A 27 -7.68 -21.19 -1.56
C PHE A 27 -6.97 -19.83 -1.56
N ILE A 28 -5.89 -19.72 -0.80
CA ILE A 28 -5.10 -18.49 -0.65
C ILE A 28 -3.71 -18.73 -1.24
N ILE A 29 -3.34 -17.94 -2.23
CA ILE A 29 -1.98 -17.91 -2.80
C ILE A 29 -1.29 -16.66 -2.29
N VAL A 30 -0.10 -16.81 -1.72
CA VAL A 30 0.73 -15.69 -1.28
C VAL A 30 2.03 -15.69 -2.05
N CYS A 31 2.34 -14.58 -2.69
CA CYS A 31 3.64 -14.31 -3.28
C CYS A 31 4.36 -13.29 -2.41
N ASP A 32 5.48 -13.67 -1.82
CA ASP A 32 6.22 -12.80 -0.90
C ASP A 32 7.72 -13.12 -0.94
N ALA A 33 8.53 -12.07 -0.83
CA ALA A 33 9.99 -12.20 -0.73
C ALA A 33 10.44 -12.57 0.70
N PHE A 34 9.54 -12.46 1.68
CA PHE A 34 9.80 -12.76 3.09
C PHE A 34 8.68 -13.59 3.68
N GLN A 35 8.98 -14.31 4.73
CA GLN A 35 7.96 -15.04 5.49
C GLN A 35 7.15 -14.08 6.35
N SER A 36 6.22 -13.38 5.72
CA SER A 36 5.30 -12.45 6.38
C SER A 36 4.17 -13.18 7.11
N GLU A 37 3.38 -12.43 7.87
CA GLU A 37 2.22 -12.97 8.59
C GLU A 37 1.16 -13.55 7.65
N THR A 38 1.04 -13.02 6.44
CA THR A 38 0.08 -13.52 5.44
C THR A 38 0.44 -14.92 4.95
N VAL A 39 1.72 -15.26 4.93
CA VAL A 39 2.21 -16.60 4.55
C VAL A 39 1.61 -17.69 5.44
N ALA A 40 1.32 -17.38 6.71
CA ALA A 40 0.71 -18.34 7.64
C ALA A 40 -0.71 -18.77 7.24
N PHE A 41 -1.41 -17.99 6.41
CA PHE A 41 -2.75 -18.30 5.89
C PHE A 41 -2.72 -18.97 4.52
N ALA A 42 -1.56 -19.04 3.87
CA ALA A 42 -1.45 -19.50 2.50
C ALA A 42 -1.62 -21.02 2.36
N ASP A 43 -2.37 -21.42 1.34
CA ASP A 43 -2.40 -22.80 0.82
C ASP A 43 -1.25 -23.06 -0.14
N LEU A 44 -0.80 -22.01 -0.85
CA LEU A 44 0.33 -22.03 -1.75
C LEU A 44 1.17 -20.77 -1.55
N VAL A 45 2.47 -20.96 -1.36
CA VAL A 45 3.44 -19.87 -1.29
C VAL A 45 4.29 -19.88 -2.56
N LEU A 46 4.38 -18.73 -3.21
CA LEU A 46 5.26 -18.49 -4.34
C LEU A 46 6.40 -17.57 -3.87
N PRO A 47 7.63 -18.07 -3.75
CA PRO A 47 8.75 -17.24 -3.31
C PRO A 47 9.06 -16.16 -4.34
N ASP A 48 8.97 -14.90 -3.95
CA ASP A 48 9.35 -13.75 -4.77
C ASP A 48 10.85 -13.43 -4.58
N THR A 49 11.35 -12.60 -5.43
CA THR A 49 12.72 -12.10 -5.41
C THR A 49 12.84 -10.80 -4.64
N THR A 50 14.01 -10.54 -4.09
CA THR A 50 14.31 -9.24 -3.48
C THR A 50 14.65 -8.19 -4.56
N TYR A 51 14.75 -6.93 -4.16
CA TYR A 51 15.08 -5.81 -5.05
C TYR A 51 16.46 -5.95 -5.74
N LEU A 52 17.39 -6.69 -5.14
CA LEU A 52 18.72 -6.91 -5.69
C LEU A 52 18.75 -8.03 -6.75
N GLU A 53 17.70 -8.83 -6.84
CA GLU A 53 17.61 -10.05 -7.63
C GLU A 53 16.72 -9.92 -8.86
N ARG A 54 16.09 -8.76 -9.09
CA ARG A 54 15.09 -8.60 -10.15
C ARG A 54 15.24 -7.33 -10.98
N HIS A 55 14.69 -7.39 -12.19
CA HIS A 55 14.45 -6.21 -12.99
C HIS A 55 13.16 -5.51 -12.53
N ASP A 56 13.21 -4.20 -12.42
CA ASP A 56 12.02 -3.36 -12.25
C ASP A 56 12.09 -2.17 -13.21
N ALA A 57 10.95 -1.66 -13.61
CA ALA A 57 10.85 -0.44 -14.39
C ALA A 57 9.82 0.49 -13.77
N LEU A 58 10.16 1.76 -13.66
CA LEU A 58 9.34 2.79 -13.07
C LEU A 58 9.33 4.04 -13.95
N SER A 59 8.18 4.37 -14.50
CA SER A 59 8.00 5.69 -15.12
C SER A 59 7.73 6.73 -14.05
N MET A 60 8.41 7.85 -14.12
CA MET A 60 8.30 8.97 -13.20
C MET A 60 7.73 10.21 -13.88
N LEU A 61 7.02 10.02 -15.01
CA LEU A 61 6.43 11.08 -15.80
C LEU A 61 5.49 12.00 -15.02
N ASP A 62 4.76 11.44 -14.08
CA ASP A 62 3.74 12.12 -13.28
C ASP A 62 4.24 12.58 -11.92
N ARG A 63 5.51 12.33 -11.59
CA ARG A 63 6.06 12.71 -10.29
C ARG A 63 6.59 14.14 -10.31
N PRO A 64 5.97 15.06 -9.55
CA PRO A 64 6.40 16.45 -9.51
C PRO A 64 7.69 16.66 -8.71
N ILE A 65 8.08 15.72 -7.85
CA ILE A 65 9.26 15.79 -6.99
C ILE A 65 10.19 14.65 -7.36
N SER A 66 11.27 14.97 -8.03
CA SER A 66 12.41 14.09 -8.24
C SER A 66 13.69 14.92 -8.08
N GLU A 67 14.80 14.28 -7.86
CA GLU A 67 16.10 14.95 -7.86
C GLU A 67 16.51 15.47 -9.25
N TYR A 68 15.74 15.15 -10.28
CA TYR A 68 15.96 15.53 -11.66
C TYR A 68 15.04 16.66 -12.11
N ASP A 69 15.50 17.45 -13.07
CA ASP A 69 14.78 18.59 -13.63
C ASP A 69 13.66 18.23 -14.61
N GLY A 70 13.04 17.15 -14.43
CA GLY A 70 11.96 16.74 -15.33
C GLY A 70 11.48 15.36 -14.97
N PRO A 71 10.43 14.90 -15.64
CA PRO A 71 10.03 13.51 -15.56
C PRO A 71 11.13 12.62 -16.10
N CYS A 72 11.20 11.41 -15.54
CA CYS A 72 12.16 10.43 -15.98
C CYS A 72 11.56 9.03 -15.90
N ASP A 73 12.08 8.13 -16.71
CA ASP A 73 11.96 6.70 -16.47
C ASP A 73 13.19 6.21 -15.74
N SER A 74 13.02 5.34 -14.79
CA SER A 74 14.12 4.66 -14.13
C SER A 74 13.93 3.15 -14.15
N VAL A 75 15.03 2.43 -14.16
CA VAL A 75 15.02 0.98 -14.11
C VAL A 75 15.94 0.48 -13.01
N ARG A 76 15.62 -0.70 -12.52
CA ARG A 76 16.52 -1.48 -11.67
C ARG A 76 16.95 -2.71 -12.44
N ILE A 77 18.24 -2.99 -12.37
CA ILE A 77 18.85 -4.17 -12.97
C ILE A 77 19.38 -5.04 -11.83
N PRO A 78 19.14 -6.35 -11.84
CA PRO A 78 19.59 -7.22 -10.76
C PRO A 78 21.12 -7.21 -10.67
N VAL A 79 21.63 -7.20 -9.45
CA VAL A 79 23.07 -7.31 -9.14
C VAL A 79 23.43 -8.65 -8.54
N LEU A 80 22.42 -9.45 -8.19
CA LEU A 80 22.54 -10.81 -7.69
C LEU A 80 21.58 -11.72 -8.46
N PRO A 81 21.92 -12.98 -8.67
CA PRO A 81 20.96 -13.96 -9.16
C PRO A 81 19.88 -14.25 -8.09
N PRO A 82 18.67 -14.63 -8.50
CA PRO A 82 17.65 -15.09 -7.58
C PRO A 82 18.16 -16.21 -6.68
N LYS A 83 17.86 -16.14 -5.39
CA LYS A 83 18.27 -17.13 -4.41
C LYS A 83 17.30 -18.32 -4.37
N GLY A 84 17.81 -19.53 -4.56
CA GLY A 84 16.99 -20.74 -4.54
C GLY A 84 16.00 -20.78 -5.71
N ASP A 85 14.76 -21.19 -5.44
CA ASP A 85 13.71 -21.36 -6.45
C ASP A 85 12.74 -20.15 -6.48
N CYS A 86 13.30 -18.94 -6.33
CA CYS A 86 12.54 -17.71 -6.37
C CYS A 86 12.29 -17.26 -7.82
N LYS A 87 11.10 -16.70 -8.06
CA LYS A 87 10.72 -16.13 -9.35
C LYS A 87 10.02 -14.80 -9.12
N THR A 88 10.31 -13.79 -9.94
CA THR A 88 9.70 -12.48 -9.77
C THR A 88 8.20 -12.56 -9.90
N PHE A 89 7.47 -11.79 -9.11
CA PHE A 89 6.01 -11.78 -9.20
C PHE A 89 5.51 -11.35 -10.58
N GLN A 90 6.22 -10.44 -11.24
CA GLN A 90 5.93 -10.04 -12.61
C GLN A 90 6.02 -11.21 -13.59
N ASP A 91 7.07 -12.04 -13.49
CA ASP A 91 7.21 -13.22 -14.33
C ASP A 91 6.15 -14.28 -14.05
N VAL A 92 5.77 -14.43 -12.78
CA VAL A 92 4.65 -15.31 -12.40
C VAL A 92 3.36 -14.86 -13.07
N LEU A 93 3.06 -13.56 -13.07
CA LEU A 93 1.85 -13.02 -13.70
C LEU A 93 1.88 -13.18 -15.23
N ILE A 94 3.02 -12.94 -15.87
CA ILE A 94 3.18 -13.13 -17.32
C ILE A 94 2.96 -14.59 -17.71
N GLU A 95 3.55 -15.51 -16.96
CA GLU A 95 3.38 -16.94 -17.19
C GLU A 95 1.94 -17.39 -16.96
N LEU A 96 1.29 -16.93 -15.89
CA LEU A 96 -0.11 -17.23 -15.62
C LEU A 96 -1.02 -16.67 -16.70
N GLY A 97 -0.80 -15.42 -17.13
CA GLY A 97 -1.55 -14.82 -18.23
C GLY A 97 -1.46 -15.64 -19.52
N SER A 98 -0.26 -16.11 -19.85
CA SER A 98 -0.03 -16.97 -21.02
C SER A 98 -0.70 -18.34 -20.87
N ARG A 99 -0.57 -18.99 -19.71
CA ARG A 99 -1.18 -20.30 -19.44
C ARG A 99 -2.72 -20.27 -19.43
N LEU A 100 -3.30 -19.14 -19.03
CA LEU A 100 -4.75 -18.90 -19.05
C LEU A 100 -5.24 -18.50 -20.44
N GLY A 101 -4.36 -18.29 -21.41
CA GLY A 101 -4.72 -17.87 -22.76
C GLY A 101 -5.30 -16.45 -22.84
N LEU A 102 -4.89 -15.55 -21.89
CA LEU A 102 -5.39 -14.19 -21.91
C LEU A 102 -4.89 -13.44 -23.15
N PRO A 103 -5.77 -12.76 -23.93
CA PRO A 103 -5.41 -12.13 -25.21
C PRO A 103 -4.25 -11.14 -25.16
N ALA A 104 -4.02 -10.52 -23.99
CA ALA A 104 -2.88 -9.61 -23.79
C ALA A 104 -1.54 -10.35 -23.74
N PHE A 105 -1.53 -11.64 -23.39
CA PHE A 105 -0.33 -12.44 -23.11
C PHE A 105 -0.08 -13.56 -24.12
N VAL A 106 -1.02 -13.85 -25.02
CA VAL A 106 -0.85 -14.83 -26.08
C VAL A 106 -1.09 -14.20 -27.46
N ASN A 107 -0.42 -14.73 -28.47
CA ASN A 107 -0.66 -14.38 -29.85
C ASN A 107 -1.90 -15.12 -30.40
N GLU A 108 -2.24 -14.90 -31.66
CA GLU A 108 -3.38 -15.54 -32.35
C GLU A 108 -3.28 -17.08 -32.40
N LYS A 109 -2.11 -17.64 -32.26
CA LYS A 109 -1.88 -19.09 -32.19
C LYS A 109 -1.92 -19.65 -30.77
N GLY A 110 -2.16 -18.80 -29.76
CA GLY A 110 -2.14 -19.20 -28.35
C GLY A 110 -0.73 -19.35 -27.76
N GLU A 111 0.32 -18.88 -28.45
CA GLU A 111 1.68 -18.93 -27.95
C GLU A 111 1.98 -17.69 -27.10
N PRO A 112 2.85 -17.79 -26.05
CA PRO A 112 3.21 -16.65 -25.20
C PRO A 112 3.77 -15.49 -26.01
N LYS A 113 3.28 -14.27 -25.76
CA LYS A 113 3.83 -13.03 -26.36
C LYS A 113 5.12 -12.59 -25.71
N PHE A 114 5.27 -12.84 -24.43
CA PHE A 114 6.39 -12.37 -23.63
C PHE A 114 7.06 -13.55 -22.92
N ARG A 115 8.37 -13.56 -22.92
CA ARG A 115 9.19 -14.60 -22.29
C ARG A 115 9.28 -14.37 -20.77
N ASP A 116 9.54 -13.13 -20.39
CA ASP A 116 9.82 -12.69 -19.02
C ASP A 116 9.48 -11.19 -18.88
N TYR A 117 9.62 -10.64 -17.68
CA TYR A 117 9.34 -9.22 -17.42
C TYR A 117 10.25 -8.25 -18.20
N PRO A 118 11.58 -8.46 -18.32
CA PRO A 118 12.40 -7.63 -19.21
C PRO A 118 11.91 -7.61 -20.65
N ASP A 119 11.48 -8.72 -21.19
CA ASP A 119 10.92 -8.83 -22.52
C ASP A 119 9.56 -8.14 -22.63
N PHE A 120 8.70 -8.29 -21.62
CA PHE A 120 7.44 -7.57 -21.51
C PHE A 120 7.65 -6.05 -21.56
N VAL A 121 8.56 -5.51 -20.78
CA VAL A 121 8.85 -4.06 -20.72
C VAL A 121 9.28 -3.49 -22.08
N ILE A 122 10.05 -4.26 -22.85
CA ILE A 122 10.48 -3.88 -24.20
C ILE A 122 9.32 -3.93 -25.20
N ASN A 123 8.56 -5.01 -25.20
CA ASN A 123 7.62 -5.34 -26.28
C ASN A 123 6.16 -4.92 -25.97
N TYR A 124 5.86 -4.51 -24.73
CA TYR A 124 4.53 -4.03 -24.38
C TYR A 124 4.19 -2.74 -25.11
N GLU A 125 3.00 -2.69 -25.66
CA GLU A 125 2.40 -1.49 -26.23
C GLU A 125 1.03 -1.24 -25.59
N THR A 126 0.74 0.03 -25.28
CA THR A 126 -0.57 0.44 -24.70
C THR A 126 -1.73 0.11 -25.61
N SER A 127 -1.49 0.18 -26.94
CA SER A 127 -2.40 -0.30 -27.97
C SER A 127 -1.57 -0.93 -29.08
N PRO A 128 -1.94 -2.08 -29.62
CA PRO A 128 -1.21 -2.74 -30.69
C PRO A 128 -0.91 -1.80 -31.85
N GLY A 129 0.34 -1.71 -32.27
CA GLY A 129 0.79 -0.85 -33.36
C GLY A 129 0.88 0.64 -33.04
N SER A 130 0.62 1.07 -31.78
CA SER A 130 0.76 2.46 -31.38
C SER A 130 2.22 2.90 -31.22
N GLY A 131 3.12 1.96 -30.97
CA GLY A 131 4.51 2.22 -30.62
C GLY A 131 4.70 2.85 -29.24
N ILE A 132 3.66 2.97 -28.44
CA ILE A 132 3.72 3.49 -27.06
C ILE A 132 3.98 2.32 -26.12
N GLY A 133 5.21 2.22 -25.62
CA GLY A 133 5.66 1.17 -24.75
C GLY A 133 5.62 1.50 -23.28
N PHE A 134 6.01 0.54 -22.46
CA PHE A 134 6.06 0.69 -21.00
C PHE A 134 7.11 1.72 -20.58
N LEU A 135 8.33 1.62 -21.12
CA LEU A 135 9.37 2.62 -21.01
C LEU A 135 9.37 3.49 -22.28
N SER A 136 9.40 4.80 -22.09
CA SER A 136 9.24 5.76 -23.18
C SER A 136 10.56 6.20 -23.80
N GLY A 137 11.68 6.04 -23.08
CA GLY A 137 13.02 6.40 -23.58
C GLY A 137 13.66 5.34 -24.45
N TRP A 138 14.52 5.76 -25.40
CA TRP A 138 15.31 4.90 -26.32
C TRP A 138 14.47 3.86 -27.08
N ARG A 139 13.31 4.24 -27.55
CA ARG A 139 12.52 3.44 -28.48
C ARG A 139 13.00 3.62 -29.93
N GLY A 140 12.46 2.80 -30.85
CA GLY A 140 12.98 2.65 -32.20
C GLY A 140 14.12 1.64 -32.24
N LYS A 141 14.37 1.00 -33.40
CA LYS A 141 15.34 -0.10 -33.54
C LYS A 141 16.77 0.25 -33.05
N SER A 142 17.14 1.53 -33.16
CA SER A 142 18.45 2.03 -32.73
C SER A 142 18.37 2.90 -31.46
N GLY A 143 17.20 3.03 -30.84
CA GLY A 143 17.00 3.86 -29.66
C GLY A 143 16.89 5.36 -29.95
N GLU A 144 16.56 5.72 -31.19
CA GLU A 144 16.54 7.10 -31.68
C GLU A 144 15.24 7.85 -31.38
N LYS A 145 14.21 7.17 -30.86
CA LYS A 145 12.89 7.73 -30.62
C LYS A 145 12.57 7.87 -29.15
N PHE A 146 11.62 8.75 -28.86
CA PHE A 146 11.13 9.05 -27.53
C PHE A 146 9.60 9.05 -27.51
N LEU A 147 8.99 8.61 -26.41
CA LEU A 147 7.57 8.43 -26.13
C LEU A 147 6.89 7.34 -26.97
N LYS A 148 7.25 7.16 -28.20
CA LYS A 148 6.67 6.17 -29.11
C LYS A 148 7.72 5.67 -30.08
N GLY A 149 7.44 4.56 -30.72
CA GLY A 149 8.34 3.97 -31.71
C GLY A 149 8.35 2.45 -31.53
N GLU A 150 8.99 1.77 -32.48
CA GLU A 150 9.15 0.31 -32.40
C GLU A 150 9.88 -0.08 -31.12
N PRO A 151 9.62 -1.29 -30.59
CA PRO A 151 10.39 -1.86 -29.50
C PRO A 151 11.90 -1.88 -29.81
N ASN A 152 12.71 -1.47 -28.84
CA ASN A 152 14.16 -1.52 -28.95
C ASN A 152 14.70 -2.69 -28.13
N PRO A 153 15.20 -3.77 -28.77
CA PRO A 153 15.72 -4.94 -28.05
C PRO A 153 16.85 -4.64 -27.06
N ARG A 154 17.55 -3.53 -27.27
CA ARG A 154 18.68 -3.10 -26.43
C ARG A 154 18.32 -2.03 -25.41
N GLN A 155 17.04 -1.79 -25.15
CA GLN A 155 16.59 -0.71 -24.27
C GLN A 155 17.19 -0.85 -22.86
N TRP A 156 17.18 -2.04 -22.27
CA TRP A 156 17.80 -2.29 -20.97
C TRP A 156 19.29 -1.93 -20.91
N GLU A 157 20.04 -2.27 -21.96
CA GLU A 157 21.46 -1.91 -22.05
C GLU A 157 21.67 -0.39 -22.11
N MET A 158 20.79 0.31 -22.81
CA MET A 158 20.85 1.77 -22.91
C MET A 158 20.56 2.44 -21.58
N TYR A 159 19.54 1.96 -20.85
CA TYR A 159 19.30 2.42 -19.47
C TYR A 159 20.50 2.13 -18.59
N ALA A 160 21.05 0.93 -18.61
CA ALA A 160 22.21 0.57 -17.81
C ALA A 160 23.42 1.49 -18.07
N LYS A 161 23.70 1.81 -19.31
CA LYS A 161 24.78 2.73 -19.70
C LYS A 161 24.54 4.16 -19.26
N ASN A 162 23.28 4.55 -19.05
CA ASN A 162 22.88 5.89 -18.61
C ASN A 162 22.46 5.93 -17.13
N ASN A 163 23.16 5.20 -16.28
CA ASN A 163 22.91 5.14 -14.83
C ASN A 163 21.47 4.71 -14.47
N CYS A 164 20.88 3.84 -15.30
CA CYS A 164 19.52 3.32 -15.12
C CYS A 164 18.40 4.37 -15.19
N VAL A 165 18.63 5.52 -15.79
CA VAL A 165 17.66 6.63 -15.89
C VAL A 165 17.61 7.17 -17.31
N TYR A 166 16.41 7.50 -17.79
CA TYR A 166 16.18 8.34 -18.95
C TYR A 166 15.48 9.63 -18.54
N HIS A 167 16.08 10.77 -18.83
CA HIS A 167 15.53 12.09 -18.55
C HIS A 167 14.77 12.65 -19.71
N TYR A 168 13.63 13.27 -19.41
CA TYR A 168 12.85 14.04 -20.39
C TYR A 168 13.05 15.52 -20.19
N GLU A 169 13.28 16.23 -21.26
CA GLU A 169 13.16 17.68 -21.25
C GLU A 169 11.69 18.07 -21.45
N LEU A 170 11.10 18.64 -20.42
CA LEU A 170 9.76 19.20 -20.53
C LEU A 170 9.80 20.55 -21.22
N PRO A 171 8.89 20.82 -22.17
CA PRO A 171 8.65 22.17 -22.66
C PRO A 171 8.39 23.13 -21.49
N LYS A 172 8.88 24.37 -21.59
CA LYS A 172 8.67 25.39 -20.54
C LYS A 172 7.22 25.51 -20.11
N SER A 173 6.28 25.36 -21.03
CA SER A 173 4.84 25.42 -20.78
C SER A 173 4.32 24.33 -19.81
N TYR A 174 5.05 23.25 -19.62
CA TYR A 174 4.66 22.18 -18.71
C TYR A 174 5.34 22.23 -17.34
N GLN A 175 6.31 23.12 -17.17
CA GLN A 175 7.00 23.29 -15.88
C GLN A 175 6.09 23.85 -14.80
N TYR A 176 4.99 24.50 -15.15
CA TYR A 176 3.97 24.99 -14.21
C TYR A 176 3.24 23.88 -13.43
N MET A 177 3.35 22.64 -13.87
CA MET A 177 2.75 21.50 -13.15
C MET A 177 3.50 21.12 -11.87
N ARG A 178 4.66 21.70 -11.62
CA ARG A 178 5.45 21.47 -10.41
C ARG A 178 5.06 22.44 -9.30
N ASN A 179 5.06 21.94 -8.06
CA ASN A 179 5.00 22.81 -6.89
C ASN A 179 6.21 23.75 -6.90
N TRP A 180 5.95 25.03 -6.61
CA TRP A 180 6.99 26.03 -6.59
C TRP A 180 7.11 26.65 -5.19
N ASN A 181 8.30 26.53 -4.62
CA ASN A 181 8.73 27.29 -3.44
C ASN A 181 9.96 28.10 -3.86
N LYS A 182 9.83 29.43 -3.95
CA LYS A 182 10.87 30.31 -4.47
C LYS A 182 12.21 30.11 -3.78
N GLY A 183 12.23 30.18 -2.47
CA GLY A 183 13.46 30.03 -1.70
C GLY A 183 14.12 28.67 -1.88
N TYR A 184 13.33 27.61 -1.90
CA TYR A 184 13.84 26.25 -2.14
C TYR A 184 14.36 26.07 -3.55
N LEU A 185 13.66 26.53 -4.56
CA LEU A 185 14.10 26.40 -5.96
C LEU A 185 15.34 27.24 -6.25
N GLU A 186 15.44 28.45 -5.69
CA GLU A 186 16.64 29.27 -5.81
C GLU A 186 17.84 28.61 -5.15
N TRP A 187 17.66 28.06 -3.95
CA TRP A 187 18.67 27.27 -3.26
C TRP A 187 19.04 26.01 -4.05
N ALA A 188 18.07 25.24 -4.49
CA ALA A 188 18.29 24.03 -5.27
C ALA A 188 19.03 24.31 -6.59
N ARG A 189 18.69 25.40 -7.28
CA ARG A 189 19.43 25.85 -8.46
C ARG A 189 20.87 26.24 -8.16
N ALA A 190 21.10 26.97 -7.07
CA ALA A 190 22.44 27.32 -6.66
C ALA A 190 23.35 26.13 -6.35
N HIS A 191 22.74 25.01 -5.93
CA HIS A 191 23.43 23.76 -5.64
C HIS A 191 23.40 22.73 -6.79
N GLY A 192 22.93 23.13 -7.97
CA GLY A 192 22.88 22.26 -9.15
C GLY A 192 21.83 21.15 -9.10
N MET A 193 20.89 21.20 -8.16
CA MET A 193 19.80 20.22 -8.02
C MET A 193 18.64 20.47 -8.99
N THR A 194 18.50 21.66 -9.54
CA THR A 194 17.53 22.05 -10.54
C THR A 194 18.12 23.07 -11.49
N ARG A 195 17.60 23.17 -12.71
CA ARG A 195 18.06 24.12 -13.73
C ARG A 195 17.25 25.41 -13.77
N PHE A 196 16.13 25.47 -13.05
CA PHE A 196 15.22 26.60 -13.07
C PHE A 196 14.69 26.94 -11.67
N ALA A 197 14.29 28.19 -11.50
CA ALA A 197 13.68 28.70 -10.28
C ALA A 197 12.53 29.68 -10.57
N GLU A 198 11.91 29.51 -11.74
CA GLU A 198 10.80 30.36 -12.15
C GLU A 198 9.52 29.97 -11.38
N PRO A 199 8.66 30.96 -11.11
CA PRO A 199 7.40 30.72 -10.43
C PRO A 199 6.47 29.80 -11.25
N ILE A 200 5.77 28.93 -10.54
CA ILE A 200 4.76 28.07 -11.12
C ILE A 200 3.39 28.59 -10.70
N ASN A 201 2.46 28.64 -11.62
CA ASN A 201 1.06 28.94 -11.30
C ASN A 201 0.48 27.81 -10.47
N VAL A 202 0.01 28.14 -9.27
CA VAL A 202 -0.71 27.20 -8.43
C VAL A 202 -2.15 27.12 -8.93
N HIS A 203 -2.59 25.92 -9.24
CA HIS A 203 -3.99 25.68 -9.59
C HIS A 203 -4.82 25.64 -8.32
N ILE A 204 -5.56 26.72 -8.07
CA ILE A 204 -6.52 26.82 -6.95
C ILE A 204 -7.94 26.47 -7.36
N TYR A 205 -8.16 26.14 -8.64
CA TYR A 205 -9.46 25.77 -9.20
C TYR A 205 -9.34 24.47 -10.01
N SER A 206 -10.10 23.46 -9.62
CA SER A 206 -10.14 22.17 -10.32
C SER A 206 -11.36 22.11 -11.24
N GLU A 207 -11.16 22.37 -12.53
CA GLU A 207 -12.22 22.27 -13.52
C GLU A 207 -12.81 20.86 -13.62
N VAL A 208 -12.01 19.84 -13.38
CA VAL A 208 -12.47 18.43 -13.41
C VAL A 208 -13.52 18.19 -12.33
N LEU A 209 -13.27 18.64 -11.11
CA LEU A 209 -14.24 18.52 -10.02
C LEU A 209 -15.52 19.29 -10.32
N GLN A 210 -15.40 20.51 -10.86
CA GLN A 210 -16.57 21.29 -11.28
C GLN A 210 -17.40 20.58 -12.34
N LYS A 211 -16.78 19.92 -13.30
CA LYS A 211 -17.47 19.16 -14.34
C LYS A 211 -18.30 18.02 -13.73
N PHE A 212 -17.73 17.29 -12.79
CA PHE A 212 -18.45 16.22 -12.07
C PHE A 212 -19.62 16.79 -11.23
N ARG A 213 -19.39 17.89 -10.52
CA ARG A 213 -20.41 18.55 -9.72
C ARG A 213 -21.59 19.01 -10.55
N LEU A 214 -21.34 19.67 -11.67
CA LEU A 214 -22.39 20.10 -12.62
C LEU A 214 -23.14 18.91 -13.21
N ALA A 215 -22.49 17.80 -13.49
CA ALA A 215 -23.15 16.59 -13.97
C ALA A 215 -24.08 16.02 -12.88
N ALA A 216 -23.64 15.95 -11.61
CA ALA A 216 -24.48 15.51 -10.50
C ALA A 216 -25.71 16.39 -10.28
N GLN A 217 -25.58 17.70 -10.55
CA GLN A 217 -26.69 18.66 -10.48
C GLN A 217 -27.60 18.66 -11.73
N GLY A 218 -27.34 17.79 -12.70
CA GLY A 218 -28.08 17.77 -13.96
C GLY A 218 -27.83 18.98 -14.88
N LYS A 219 -26.81 19.80 -14.57
CA LYS A 219 -26.49 21.04 -15.31
C LYS A 219 -25.51 20.84 -16.45
N ARG A 220 -25.06 19.62 -16.69
CA ARG A 220 -24.13 19.28 -17.76
C ARG A 220 -24.71 18.16 -18.63
N PRO A 221 -24.74 18.31 -19.96
CA PRO A 221 -25.15 17.26 -20.88
C PRO A 221 -24.15 16.08 -20.82
N GLY A 222 -24.64 14.89 -21.08
CA GLY A 222 -23.87 13.65 -21.14
C GLY A 222 -24.23 12.67 -20.03
N LYS A 223 -23.33 11.75 -19.75
CA LYS A 223 -23.55 10.70 -18.75
C LYS A 223 -23.61 11.29 -17.33
N GLN A 224 -24.71 11.05 -16.65
CA GLN A 224 -24.91 11.45 -15.27
C GLN A 224 -24.26 10.42 -14.31
N PRO A 225 -23.81 10.85 -13.12
CA PRO A 225 -23.35 9.90 -12.11
C PRO A 225 -24.53 9.05 -11.61
N PRO A 226 -24.24 7.85 -11.08
CA PRO A 226 -25.28 7.04 -10.45
C PRO A 226 -26.00 7.82 -9.33
N PRO A 227 -27.32 7.71 -9.17
CA PRO A 227 -28.09 8.49 -8.22
C PRO A 227 -27.57 8.42 -6.76
N HIS A 228 -27.07 7.26 -6.35
CA HIS A 228 -26.53 7.05 -5.01
C HIS A 228 -25.19 7.78 -4.75
N LEU A 229 -24.51 8.23 -5.80
CA LEU A 229 -23.27 9.01 -5.71
C LEU A 229 -23.51 10.51 -5.91
N ALA A 230 -24.65 10.91 -6.45
CA ALA A 230 -24.92 12.30 -6.82
C ALA A 230 -24.71 13.25 -5.64
N LYS A 231 -25.32 12.95 -4.47
CA LYS A 231 -25.18 13.78 -3.28
C LYS A 231 -23.74 13.90 -2.79
N ARG A 232 -22.97 12.80 -2.81
CA ARG A 232 -21.55 12.81 -2.43
C ARG A 232 -20.75 13.74 -3.36
N ILE A 233 -21.00 13.64 -4.67
CA ILE A 233 -20.34 14.47 -5.68
C ILE A 233 -20.72 15.93 -5.52
N GLU A 234 -22.00 16.25 -5.29
CA GLU A 234 -22.45 17.63 -5.04
C GLU A 234 -21.79 18.25 -3.80
N THR A 235 -21.60 17.46 -2.76
CA THR A 235 -21.06 17.94 -1.49
C THR A 235 -19.55 18.16 -1.55
N TYR A 236 -18.80 17.15 -2.01
CA TYR A 236 -17.35 17.11 -1.83
C TYR A 236 -16.54 17.48 -3.08
N PHE A 237 -17.12 17.40 -4.28
CA PHE A 237 -16.40 17.72 -5.53
C PHE A 237 -16.38 19.23 -5.77
N ASP A 238 -15.85 19.96 -4.79
CA ASP A 238 -15.70 21.39 -4.93
C ASP A 238 -14.49 21.73 -5.81
N PRO A 239 -14.63 22.67 -6.78
CA PRO A 239 -13.51 23.08 -7.60
C PRO A 239 -12.48 23.92 -6.86
N LEU A 240 -12.84 24.47 -5.70
CA LEU A 240 -11.94 25.22 -4.82
C LEU A 240 -11.51 24.37 -3.63
N PRO A 241 -10.35 24.62 -3.01
CA PRO A 241 -9.95 23.93 -1.81
C PRO A 241 -10.77 24.39 -0.62
N PHE A 242 -11.73 23.57 -0.21
CA PHE A 242 -12.50 23.75 1.01
C PHE A 242 -12.08 22.75 2.06
N TYR A 243 -12.16 23.17 3.32
CA TYR A 243 -12.05 22.26 4.44
C TYR A 243 -13.40 21.56 4.65
N HIS A 244 -13.35 20.26 4.74
CA HIS A 244 -14.44 19.42 5.21
C HIS A 244 -13.98 18.69 6.46
N GLU A 245 -14.85 18.58 7.46
CA GLU A 245 -14.57 17.72 8.60
C GLU A 245 -14.37 16.28 8.10
N PRO A 246 -13.40 15.53 8.66
CA PRO A 246 -13.27 14.11 8.38
C PRO A 246 -14.56 13.37 8.72
N LEU A 247 -14.98 12.43 7.86
CA LEU A 247 -16.24 11.71 8.03
C LEU A 247 -16.33 11.00 9.39
N GLU A 248 -15.23 10.43 9.86
CA GLU A 248 -15.19 9.77 11.17
C GLU A 248 -15.43 10.76 12.31
N VAL A 249 -14.86 11.96 12.22
CA VAL A 249 -15.00 12.99 13.24
C VAL A 249 -16.45 13.50 13.37
N GLU A 250 -17.20 13.51 12.27
CA GLU A 250 -18.63 13.88 12.28
C GLU A 250 -19.52 12.81 12.91
N LEU A 251 -19.15 11.53 12.78
CA LEU A 251 -19.98 10.40 13.17
C LEU A 251 -19.66 9.81 14.54
N ILE A 252 -18.49 10.12 15.10
CA ILE A 252 -18.02 9.56 16.37
C ILE A 252 -18.20 10.57 17.51
N ASP A 253 -18.69 10.10 18.65
CA ASP A 253 -18.84 10.94 19.84
C ASP A 253 -17.47 11.40 20.38
N ARG A 254 -17.21 12.69 20.25
CA ARG A 254 -15.95 13.33 20.69
C ARG A 254 -15.79 13.36 22.21
N HIS A 255 -16.86 13.20 22.99
CA HIS A 255 -16.79 13.13 24.44
C HIS A 255 -16.33 11.75 24.88
N GLU A 256 -16.77 10.70 24.20
CA GLU A 256 -16.34 9.35 24.48
C GLU A 256 -14.92 9.07 23.92
N TYR A 257 -14.63 9.56 22.71
CA TYR A 257 -13.32 9.40 22.05
C TYR A 257 -12.66 10.77 21.81
N PRO A 258 -12.08 11.38 22.88
CA PRO A 258 -11.67 12.78 22.84
C PRO A 258 -10.37 13.05 22.07
N LEU A 259 -9.56 12.03 21.78
CA LEU A 259 -8.21 12.20 21.23
C LEU A 259 -8.18 11.91 19.73
N ASN A 260 -7.37 12.66 19.00
CA ASN A 260 -6.96 12.31 17.64
C ASN A 260 -5.80 11.32 17.68
N ALA A 261 -5.85 10.28 16.86
CA ALA A 261 -4.77 9.32 16.75
C ALA A 261 -4.15 9.36 15.36
N LEU A 262 -2.84 9.48 15.30
CA LEU A 262 -2.07 9.62 14.07
C LEU A 262 -1.06 8.47 13.92
N THR A 263 -0.76 8.10 12.67
CA THR A 263 0.37 7.23 12.36
C THR A 263 1.44 8.00 11.60
N GLN A 264 2.71 7.75 11.89
CA GLN A 264 3.84 8.30 11.17
C GLN A 264 4.70 7.20 10.59
N ARG A 265 5.39 7.49 9.50
CA ARG A 265 6.36 6.57 8.90
C ARG A 265 7.69 6.69 9.61
N PRO A 266 8.26 5.60 10.17
CA PRO A 266 9.60 5.63 10.72
C PRO A 266 10.62 5.81 9.59
N MET A 267 11.62 6.66 9.81
CA MET A 267 12.65 6.93 8.81
C MET A 267 13.47 5.68 8.46
N ALA A 268 13.71 4.81 9.44
CA ALA A 268 14.54 3.64 9.28
C ALA A 268 13.80 2.42 8.70
N MET A 269 12.49 2.50 8.50
CA MET A 269 11.68 1.38 7.99
C MET A 269 10.76 1.85 6.87
N TYR A 270 10.56 0.99 5.87
CA TYR A 270 9.69 1.26 4.74
C TYR A 270 8.36 0.50 4.90
N HIS A 271 7.34 1.17 5.43
CA HIS A 271 6.02 0.59 5.71
C HIS A 271 6.13 -0.72 6.51
N SER A 272 5.45 -1.78 6.05
CA SER A 272 5.54 -3.13 6.63
C SER A 272 6.77 -3.93 6.18
N TRP A 273 7.56 -3.37 5.29
CA TRP A 273 8.83 -3.92 4.85
C TRP A 273 9.91 -3.63 5.90
N ASP A 274 11.04 -4.28 5.81
CA ASP A 274 12.22 -4.09 6.66
C ASP A 274 12.02 -4.35 8.15
N SER A 275 10.79 -4.50 8.63
CA SER A 275 10.53 -4.88 10.01
C SER A 275 11.07 -6.26 10.38
N GLN A 276 11.40 -7.10 9.41
CA GLN A 276 12.17 -8.34 9.57
C GLN A 276 13.68 -8.09 9.72
N ASN A 277 14.18 -6.91 9.35
CA ASN A 277 15.59 -6.59 9.39
C ASN A 277 16.05 -6.34 10.85
N ALA A 278 16.91 -7.23 11.36
CA ALA A 278 17.39 -7.17 12.73
C ALA A 278 18.17 -5.90 13.05
N TRP A 279 18.89 -5.31 12.08
CA TRP A 279 19.60 -4.05 12.27
C TRP A 279 18.64 -2.88 12.47
N LEU A 280 17.60 -2.82 11.67
CA LEU A 280 16.61 -1.74 11.77
C LEU A 280 15.76 -1.87 13.04
N ARG A 281 15.49 -3.09 13.51
CA ARG A 281 14.83 -3.33 14.79
C ARG A 281 15.64 -2.85 16.00
N GLN A 282 16.97 -2.73 15.89
CA GLN A 282 17.78 -2.12 16.95
C GLN A 282 17.58 -0.61 17.05
N ILE A 283 17.22 0.06 15.96
CA ILE A 283 16.88 1.48 15.95
C ILE A 283 15.48 1.70 16.54
N HIS A 284 14.52 0.86 16.12
CA HIS A 284 13.13 0.87 16.58
C HIS A 284 12.81 -0.43 17.32
N THR A 285 13.26 -0.51 18.56
CA THR A 285 13.10 -1.72 19.39
C THR A 285 11.65 -1.98 19.77
N TYR A 286 10.93 -0.90 20.10
CA TYR A 286 9.51 -0.92 20.46
C TYR A 286 8.73 0.09 19.65
N ASN A 287 7.45 -0.19 19.46
CA ASN A 287 6.50 0.84 19.06
C ASN A 287 5.78 1.36 20.29
N TYR A 288 5.80 2.67 20.47
CA TYR A 288 5.17 3.37 21.59
C TYR A 288 3.98 4.17 21.08
N LEU A 289 3.05 4.45 21.98
CA LEU A 289 2.04 5.48 21.79
C LEU A 289 2.58 6.78 22.39
N PHE A 290 2.98 7.70 21.53
CA PHE A 290 3.50 8.99 21.94
C PHE A 290 2.38 9.95 22.31
N MET A 291 2.52 10.64 23.42
CA MET A 291 1.51 11.54 23.95
C MET A 291 2.11 12.62 24.85
N SER A 292 1.32 13.64 25.12
CA SER A 292 1.69 14.69 26.06
C SER A 292 1.74 14.17 27.50
N PRO A 293 2.73 14.57 28.34
CA PRO A 293 2.72 14.27 29.77
C PRO A 293 1.47 14.75 30.49
N LYS A 294 0.84 15.84 30.03
CA LYS A 294 -0.40 16.37 30.57
C LYS A 294 -1.56 15.38 30.43
N LEU A 295 -1.60 14.67 29.31
CA LEU A 295 -2.60 13.63 29.09
C LEU A 295 -2.41 12.48 30.08
N GLY A 296 -1.18 11.97 30.25
CA GLY A 296 -0.87 10.93 31.20
C GLY A 296 -1.24 11.30 32.64
N ALA A 297 -0.87 12.50 33.07
CA ALA A 297 -1.24 13.01 34.39
C ALA A 297 -2.77 13.08 34.60
N ALA A 298 -3.53 13.54 33.60
CA ALA A 298 -4.98 13.60 33.66
C ALA A 298 -5.65 12.22 33.73
N GLN A 299 -5.02 11.20 33.16
CA GLN A 299 -5.55 9.82 33.09
C GLN A 299 -4.89 8.88 34.14
N GLY A 300 -3.98 9.38 34.96
CA GLY A 300 -3.38 8.64 36.10
C GLY A 300 -2.36 7.58 35.70
N PHE A 301 -1.62 7.76 34.59
CA PHE A 301 -0.53 6.88 34.20
C PHE A 301 0.74 7.65 33.84
N GLY A 302 1.88 6.97 33.89
CA GLY A 302 3.24 7.50 33.65
C GLY A 302 3.86 7.07 32.33
N ASP A 303 5.03 7.65 32.05
CA ASP A 303 5.87 7.23 30.92
C ASP A 303 6.29 5.77 31.08
N GLY A 304 6.12 4.95 30.04
CA GLY A 304 6.40 3.52 30.08
C GLY A 304 5.28 2.63 30.63
N ASP A 305 4.19 3.21 31.15
CA ASP A 305 3.03 2.41 31.57
C ASP A 305 2.32 1.76 30.40
N TRP A 306 1.74 0.59 30.64
CA TRP A 306 0.86 -0.03 29.68
C TRP A 306 -0.50 0.65 29.68
N VAL A 307 -0.99 0.95 28.48
CA VAL A 307 -2.26 1.62 28.24
C VAL A 307 -3.06 0.89 27.17
N TRP A 308 -4.36 1.05 27.22
CA TRP A 308 -5.24 0.75 26.10
C TRP A 308 -5.44 1.99 25.24
N VAL A 309 -5.35 1.83 23.92
CA VAL A 309 -5.87 2.76 22.94
C VAL A 309 -7.09 2.12 22.29
N GLU A 310 -8.22 2.78 22.37
CA GLU A 310 -9.50 2.25 21.96
C GLU A 310 -10.25 3.26 21.08
N SER A 311 -10.83 2.76 20.01
CA SER A 311 -11.77 3.46 19.13
C SER A 311 -13.12 2.73 19.16
N PRO A 312 -14.18 3.24 18.51
CA PRO A 312 -15.44 2.50 18.34
C PRO A 312 -15.27 1.14 17.64
N HIS A 313 -14.15 0.91 16.99
CA HIS A 313 -13.91 -0.26 16.14
C HIS A 313 -13.10 -1.37 16.82
N GLY A 314 -12.43 -1.05 17.92
CA GLY A 314 -11.62 -2.00 18.64
C GLY A 314 -10.61 -1.36 19.58
N LYS A 315 -9.81 -2.15 20.24
CA LYS A 315 -8.74 -1.68 21.12
C LYS A 315 -7.48 -2.51 20.99
N VAL A 316 -6.35 -1.86 21.25
CA VAL A 316 -5.04 -2.49 21.28
C VAL A 316 -4.24 -1.97 22.46
N ARG A 317 -3.43 -2.85 23.05
CA ARG A 317 -2.58 -2.52 24.19
C ARG A 317 -1.20 -2.07 23.71
N CYS A 318 -0.68 -1.01 24.32
CA CYS A 318 0.63 -0.45 23.97
C CYS A 318 1.28 0.23 25.18
N MET A 319 2.56 0.57 25.05
CA MET A 319 3.28 1.33 26.07
C MET A 319 3.19 2.83 25.74
N ALA A 320 2.87 3.63 26.75
CA ALA A 320 2.88 5.08 26.65
C ALA A 320 4.32 5.62 26.59
N ARG A 321 4.53 6.65 25.77
CA ARG A 321 5.78 7.41 25.71
C ARG A 321 5.47 8.91 25.74
N PHE A 322 5.96 9.57 26.76
CA PHE A 322 5.72 11.00 26.92
C PHE A 322 6.65 11.85 26.07
N SER A 323 6.09 12.88 25.46
CA SER A 323 6.83 13.89 24.71
C SER A 323 6.15 15.24 24.82
N GLU A 324 6.91 16.26 25.20
CA GLU A 324 6.44 17.65 25.26
C GLU A 324 6.12 18.24 23.87
N SER A 325 6.57 17.59 22.80
CA SER A 325 6.28 18.01 21.43
C SER A 325 4.91 17.54 20.92
N VAL A 326 4.16 16.78 21.73
CA VAL A 326 2.85 16.27 21.37
C VAL A 326 1.76 17.14 21.98
N GLU A 327 0.84 17.60 21.15
CA GLU A 327 -0.33 18.37 21.57
C GLU A 327 -1.24 17.48 22.46
N PRO A 328 -1.80 18.01 23.61
CA PRO A 328 -2.56 17.21 24.57
C PRO A 328 -3.78 16.47 24.04
N GLY A 329 -4.41 16.96 22.97
CA GLY A 329 -5.55 16.32 22.32
C GLY A 329 -5.18 15.26 21.28
N THR A 330 -3.88 14.95 21.13
CA THR A 330 -3.36 14.07 20.08
C THR A 330 -2.49 12.97 20.66
N VAL A 331 -2.57 11.80 20.07
CA VAL A 331 -1.62 10.70 20.27
C VAL A 331 -1.11 10.22 18.92
N TRP A 332 0.12 9.72 18.87
CA TRP A 332 0.64 9.20 17.62
C TRP A 332 1.57 8.00 17.83
N THR A 333 1.75 7.22 16.78
CA THR A 333 2.61 6.04 16.78
C THR A 333 3.30 5.87 15.43
N TRP A 334 4.39 5.09 15.41
CA TRP A 334 4.97 4.64 14.15
C TRP A 334 4.09 3.60 13.49
N ASN A 335 3.90 3.69 12.18
CA ASN A 335 3.31 2.59 11.42
C ASN A 335 4.34 1.46 11.20
N ALA A 336 3.89 0.28 10.85
CA ALA A 336 4.71 -0.87 10.47
C ALA A 336 5.59 -1.51 11.55
N ILE A 337 5.71 -0.92 12.73
CA ILE A 337 6.45 -1.48 13.86
C ILE A 337 5.48 -2.23 14.77
N GLY A 338 5.40 -3.51 14.59
CA GLY A 338 4.54 -4.40 15.36
C GLY A 338 3.97 -5.47 14.46
N LYS A 339 4.26 -6.71 14.80
CA LYS A 339 3.84 -7.88 14.05
C LYS A 339 3.31 -8.94 14.99
N SER A 340 2.48 -9.83 14.48
CA SER A 340 1.99 -10.96 15.24
C SER A 340 3.12 -11.92 15.60
N ALA A 341 2.95 -12.62 16.70
CA ALA A 341 3.88 -13.66 17.13
C ALA A 341 4.06 -14.71 16.03
N GLY A 342 5.30 -15.09 15.77
CA GLY A 342 5.66 -16.05 14.71
C GLY A 342 5.84 -15.45 13.31
N ALA A 343 5.69 -14.13 13.13
CA ALA A 343 6.04 -13.48 11.88
C ALA A 343 7.52 -13.69 11.51
N TRP A 344 7.84 -13.73 10.24
CA TRP A 344 9.18 -13.95 9.67
C TRP A 344 9.87 -15.25 10.12
N GLY A 345 9.11 -16.27 10.52
CA GLY A 345 9.65 -17.50 11.03
C GLY A 345 10.29 -17.38 12.41
N LEU A 346 10.08 -16.28 13.13
CA LEU A 346 10.50 -16.14 14.52
C LEU A 346 9.66 -17.03 15.42
N ALA A 347 10.29 -17.55 16.47
CA ALA A 347 9.54 -18.28 17.50
C ALA A 347 8.45 -17.37 18.09
N PRO A 348 7.25 -17.89 18.39
CA PRO A 348 6.17 -17.08 18.96
C PRO A 348 6.54 -16.39 20.27
N GLN A 349 7.51 -16.94 21.00
CA GLN A 349 8.02 -16.41 22.27
C GLN A 349 9.19 -15.43 22.11
N ALA A 350 9.68 -15.23 20.87
CA ALA A 350 10.76 -14.29 20.64
C ALA A 350 10.32 -12.86 21.03
N ASN A 351 11.16 -12.17 21.77
CA ASN A 351 10.87 -10.81 22.23
C ASN A 351 10.52 -9.89 21.05
N GLU A 352 11.19 -10.04 19.94
CA GLU A 352 11.00 -9.24 18.71
C GLU A 352 9.59 -9.39 18.12
N SER A 353 8.96 -10.55 18.32
CA SER A 353 7.57 -10.78 17.87
C SER A 353 6.51 -10.25 18.83
N GLN A 354 6.92 -9.75 20.00
CA GLN A 354 6.03 -9.22 21.04
C GLN A 354 6.20 -7.71 21.25
N GLN A 355 7.15 -7.09 20.57
CA GLN A 355 7.44 -5.67 20.67
C GLN A 355 6.69 -4.86 19.62
N GLY A 356 5.92 -3.89 20.09
CA GLY A 356 5.20 -2.98 19.23
C GLY A 356 3.74 -3.37 19.00
N PHE A 357 3.02 -2.47 18.35
CA PHE A 357 1.61 -2.61 18.03
C PHE A 357 1.30 -1.84 16.75
N LEU A 358 0.14 -2.10 16.17
CA LEU A 358 -0.36 -1.36 15.01
C LEU A 358 -1.67 -0.66 15.35
N LEU A 359 -1.73 0.63 15.08
CA LEU A 359 -2.97 1.40 15.21
C LEU A 359 -4.07 0.90 14.24
N ASN A 360 -3.69 0.18 13.21
CA ASN A 360 -4.60 -0.44 12.24
C ASN A 360 -5.69 -1.33 12.88
N HIS A 361 -5.45 -1.85 14.08
CA HIS A 361 -6.47 -2.61 14.83
C HIS A 361 -7.65 -1.76 15.29
N VAL A 362 -7.46 -0.45 15.38
CA VAL A 362 -8.49 0.50 15.84
C VAL A 362 -8.98 1.45 14.75
N ILE A 363 -8.50 1.27 13.51
CA ILE A 363 -8.94 2.03 12.33
C ILE A 363 -9.92 1.18 11.54
N ALA A 364 -11.13 1.68 11.26
CA ALA A 364 -12.08 0.98 10.42
C ALA A 364 -12.13 1.56 9.00
N GLU A 365 -12.37 0.68 8.04
CA GLU A 365 -12.70 1.07 6.67
C GLU A 365 -14.16 1.51 6.55
N GLU A 366 -15.05 0.86 7.29
CA GLU A 366 -16.48 1.18 7.32
C GLU A 366 -16.79 2.03 8.55
N LEU A 367 -17.41 3.17 8.31
CA LEU A 367 -17.94 4.04 9.34
C LEU A 367 -19.33 3.56 9.79
N PRO A 368 -19.82 4.02 10.96
CA PRO A 368 -21.19 3.74 11.41
C PRO A 368 -22.22 4.03 10.31
N PRO A 369 -23.33 3.29 10.25
CA PRO A 369 -24.36 3.52 9.25
C PRO A 369 -24.95 4.92 9.38
N CYS A 370 -25.03 5.64 8.26
CA CYS A 370 -25.72 6.92 8.19
C CYS A 370 -27.25 6.73 8.19
N GLU A 371 -28.01 7.85 8.25
CA GLU A 371 -29.49 7.86 8.29
C GLU A 371 -30.17 6.99 7.20
N ALA A 372 -29.52 6.77 6.08
CA ALA A 372 -30.01 5.89 5.01
C ALA A 372 -29.67 4.40 5.21
N GLY A 373 -29.13 4.01 6.37
CA GLY A 373 -28.69 2.63 6.65
C GLY A 373 -27.49 2.16 5.82
N ARG A 374 -26.80 3.08 5.13
CA ARG A 374 -25.62 2.78 4.34
C ARG A 374 -24.37 3.06 5.17
N HIS A 375 -23.41 2.14 5.09
CA HIS A 375 -22.08 2.37 5.58
C HIS A 375 -21.30 3.30 4.64
N LEU A 376 -20.61 4.28 5.21
CA LEU A 376 -19.66 5.11 4.49
C LEU A 376 -18.26 4.51 4.62
N SER A 377 -17.50 4.59 3.57
CA SER A 377 -16.08 4.22 3.65
C SER A 377 -15.32 5.34 4.37
N ASN A 378 -14.41 4.96 5.27
CA ASN A 378 -13.46 5.89 5.89
C ASN A 378 -12.33 6.21 4.90
N SER A 379 -12.69 6.99 3.88
CA SER A 379 -11.80 7.38 2.79
C SER A 379 -12.14 8.78 2.32
N ASP A 380 -11.15 9.45 1.71
CA ASP A 380 -11.37 10.74 1.07
C ASP A 380 -12.52 10.63 0.05
N PRO A 381 -13.55 11.46 0.17
CA PRO A 381 -14.75 11.32 -0.64
C PRO A 381 -14.57 11.66 -2.12
N VAL A 382 -13.46 12.27 -2.50
CA VAL A 382 -13.12 12.63 -3.89
C VAL A 382 -12.19 11.60 -4.52
N THR A 383 -11.07 11.31 -3.86
CA THR A 383 -10.00 10.47 -4.39
C THR A 383 -10.13 8.98 -4.02
N GLY A 384 -10.90 8.67 -2.99
CA GLY A 384 -10.97 7.32 -2.42
C GLY A 384 -9.74 6.94 -1.58
N GLN A 385 -8.86 7.89 -1.28
CA GLN A 385 -7.67 7.65 -0.44
C GLN A 385 -8.09 7.26 0.96
N ALA A 386 -7.52 6.19 1.51
CA ALA A 386 -7.80 5.74 2.86
C ALA A 386 -7.44 6.80 3.91
N ALA A 387 -8.33 7.03 4.87
CA ALA A 387 -8.19 8.04 5.93
C ALA A 387 -7.48 7.43 7.16
N TRP A 388 -6.18 7.33 7.11
CA TRP A 388 -5.36 6.75 8.18
C TRP A 388 -5.13 7.69 9.38
N PHE A 389 -5.48 8.96 9.28
CA PHE A 389 -5.09 10.02 10.19
C PHE A 389 -6.25 10.66 10.94
N ASP A 390 -7.46 10.21 10.69
CA ASP A 390 -8.68 10.82 11.24
C ASP A 390 -9.36 9.93 12.29
N VAL A 391 -8.56 9.13 13.00
CA VAL A 391 -9.05 8.17 14.00
C VAL A 391 -9.31 8.88 15.32
N ARG A 392 -10.50 8.68 15.87
CA ARG A 392 -10.85 9.15 17.21
C ARG A 392 -10.68 8.02 18.23
N VAL A 393 -9.96 8.31 19.31
CA VAL A 393 -9.64 7.31 20.34
C VAL A 393 -9.79 7.86 21.75
N LYS A 394 -9.88 6.94 22.71
CA LYS A 394 -9.61 7.17 24.12
C LYS A 394 -8.40 6.36 24.55
N VAL A 395 -7.68 6.84 25.57
CA VAL A 395 -6.52 6.15 26.14
C VAL A 395 -6.72 6.08 27.64
N TYR A 396 -6.48 4.92 28.23
CA TYR A 396 -6.60 4.68 29.66
C TYR A 396 -5.60 3.62 30.12
N LYS A 397 -5.27 3.62 31.41
CA LYS A 397 -4.31 2.69 32.00
C LYS A 397 -4.77 1.24 31.85
N ALA A 398 -3.88 0.34 31.49
CA ALA A 398 -4.13 -1.11 31.51
C ALA A 398 -3.89 -1.66 32.93
N GLU A 399 -4.71 -2.62 33.34
CA GLU A 399 -4.57 -3.27 34.65
C GLU A 399 -3.33 -4.16 34.70
N ASP A 400 -2.69 -4.25 35.88
CA ASP A 400 -1.46 -5.03 36.07
C ASP A 400 -1.66 -6.54 35.85
N SER A 401 -2.89 -7.05 36.01
CA SER A 401 -3.26 -8.44 35.75
C SER A 401 -3.41 -8.78 34.27
N GLU A 402 -3.44 -7.77 33.40
CA GLU A 402 -3.62 -7.99 31.96
C GLU A 402 -2.30 -8.43 31.31
N PRO A 403 -2.34 -9.28 30.25
CA PRO A 403 -1.15 -9.72 29.55
C PRO A 403 -0.30 -8.55 29.03
N ALA A 404 1.01 -8.62 29.17
CA ALA A 404 1.93 -7.60 28.68
C ALA A 404 2.09 -7.55 27.14
N ALA A 405 1.45 -8.46 26.41
CA ALA A 405 1.50 -8.48 24.95
C ALA A 405 0.69 -7.32 24.35
N SER A 406 1.31 -6.55 23.49
CA SER A 406 0.65 -5.47 22.75
C SER A 406 -0.16 -5.95 21.55
N PHE A 407 -0.01 -7.21 21.19
CA PHE A 407 -0.67 -7.84 20.06
C PHE A 407 -1.65 -8.93 20.50
N PRO A 408 -2.79 -9.08 19.80
CA PRO A 408 -3.53 -10.32 19.84
C PRO A 408 -2.58 -11.45 19.41
N GLN A 409 -2.46 -12.49 20.22
CA GLN A 409 -1.61 -13.62 19.85
C GLN A 409 -2.17 -14.25 18.58
N PHE A 410 -1.41 -14.18 17.50
CA PHE A 410 -1.73 -14.89 16.28
C PHE A 410 -1.56 -16.38 16.53
N LYS A 411 -2.66 -17.12 16.46
CA LYS A 411 -2.63 -18.59 16.43
C LYS A 411 -3.08 -19.00 15.03
N PRO A 412 -2.21 -19.62 14.23
CA PRO A 412 -2.67 -20.29 13.03
C PRO A 412 -3.82 -21.17 13.40
N GLN A 413 -4.97 -21.03 12.76
CA GLN A 413 -6.09 -21.92 13.04
C GLN A 413 -5.69 -23.33 12.63
N LYS A 414 -5.65 -24.24 13.58
CA LYS A 414 -5.55 -25.65 13.27
C LYS A 414 -6.80 -26.05 12.49
N ARG A 415 -6.61 -26.82 11.44
CA ARG A 415 -7.74 -27.46 10.76
C ARG A 415 -8.56 -28.24 11.78
N LEU A 416 -9.87 -28.21 11.65
CA LEU A 416 -10.74 -28.98 12.55
C LEU A 416 -10.38 -30.46 12.47
N PRO A 417 -10.49 -31.22 13.58
CA PRO A 417 -10.32 -32.65 13.54
C PRO A 417 -11.19 -33.30 12.46
N GLY A 418 -10.61 -34.12 11.59
CA GLY A 418 -11.25 -34.71 10.44
C GLY A 418 -11.10 -33.90 9.12
N GLN A 419 -10.61 -32.67 9.17
CA GLN A 419 -10.20 -31.89 8.00
C GLN A 419 -8.69 -32.00 7.73
N GLU A 420 -7.96 -32.63 8.59
CA GLU A 420 -6.55 -32.95 8.38
C GLU A 420 -6.43 -33.83 7.13
N GLY A 421 -5.90 -33.26 6.06
CA GLY A 421 -5.78 -33.93 4.77
C GLY A 421 -6.98 -33.79 3.81
N ARG A 422 -8.11 -33.26 4.22
CA ARG A 422 -9.18 -32.86 3.27
C ARG A 422 -8.78 -31.57 2.58
N ARG A 423 -8.38 -31.70 1.35
CA ARG A 423 -8.27 -30.56 0.44
C ARG A 423 -9.67 -30.12 0.06
N SER A 424 -9.95 -28.83 -0.01
CA SER A 424 -11.19 -28.35 -0.65
C SER A 424 -11.32 -28.99 -2.05
N LYS A 425 -12.51 -29.10 -2.59
CA LYS A 425 -12.71 -29.61 -3.97
C LYS A 425 -11.80 -28.87 -4.96
N TRP A 426 -11.58 -27.58 -4.75
CA TRP A 426 -10.69 -26.74 -5.54
C TRP A 426 -9.20 -27.05 -5.29
N GLN A 427 -8.78 -27.23 -4.04
CA GLN A 427 -7.42 -27.66 -3.70
C GLN A 427 -7.10 -29.03 -4.31
N ALA A 428 -8.05 -29.97 -4.27
CA ALA A 428 -7.90 -31.28 -4.90
C ALA A 428 -7.85 -31.17 -6.42
N PHE A 429 -8.67 -30.28 -7.01
CA PHE A 429 -8.69 -30.04 -8.46
C PHE A 429 -7.36 -29.43 -8.95
N PHE A 430 -6.90 -28.34 -8.34
CA PHE A 430 -5.65 -27.69 -8.74
C PHE A 430 -4.44 -28.58 -8.49
N ALA A 431 -4.35 -29.25 -7.33
CA ALA A 431 -3.26 -30.18 -7.06
C ALA A 431 -3.24 -31.38 -8.02
N GLY A 432 -4.41 -31.87 -8.45
CA GLY A 432 -4.52 -32.93 -9.44
C GLY A 432 -4.09 -32.48 -10.84
N GLN A 433 -4.46 -31.27 -11.24
CA GLN A 433 -4.04 -30.66 -12.51
C GLN A 433 -2.53 -30.38 -12.54
N PHE A 434 -1.96 -29.86 -11.44
CA PHE A 434 -0.53 -29.56 -11.34
C PHE A 434 0.33 -30.84 -11.41
N ARG A 435 -0.07 -31.90 -10.69
CA ARG A 435 0.61 -33.19 -10.76
C ARG A 435 0.57 -33.81 -12.17
N ARG A 436 -0.58 -33.75 -12.85
CA ARG A 436 -0.72 -34.29 -14.21
C ARG A 436 0.13 -33.54 -15.23
N LYS A 437 0.23 -32.21 -15.15
CA LYS A 437 1.06 -31.40 -16.06
C LYS A 437 2.55 -31.45 -15.74
N ALA A 438 2.93 -31.66 -14.49
CA ALA A 438 4.32 -31.78 -14.06
C ALA A 438 4.90 -33.19 -14.21
N GLY A 439 4.12 -34.17 -14.69
CA GLY A 439 4.56 -35.56 -14.84
C GLY A 439 4.91 -36.25 -13.51
N ILE A 440 4.48 -35.69 -12.40
CA ILE A 440 4.69 -36.27 -11.06
C ILE A 440 3.57 -37.24 -10.79
N LYS A 441 3.91 -38.56 -10.72
CA LYS A 441 3.00 -39.65 -10.36
C LYS A 441 2.56 -39.58 -8.90
#